data_61da0c13a9561f4e9215a07b9d896b48
#
_entry.id   61da0c13a9561f4e9215a07b9d896b48
#
_cell.length_a   1.000
_cell.length_b   1.000
_cell.length_c   1.000
_cell.angle_alpha   90.00
_cell.angle_beta   90.00
_cell.angle_gamma   90.00
#
_symmetry.space_group_name_H-M   'P 1'
#
loop_
_entity.id
_entity.type
_entity.pdbx_description
1 polymer ?
#
loop_
_entity_poly.entity_id
_entity_poly.type
_entity_poly.pdbx_seq_one_letter_code
_entity_poly.pdbx_strand_id
1 'polypeptide(L)'
;MDKRIKRIWKQLAAAVLGLLGFASCNKEVIIEDMIAMYGQPHADFKAIGSVTDQSGKPIEGIRVAVTQHRHYANSTHVTYDQNDWYEYDTLYTDTKGVFLLNKSVFDAPTDVTLVFEDIDGDEHGGTFETAEVTPDITKKEKGSGWYNGSYEVEAKVKMRKK
;
A
#
# COMPACT_ATOMS: atom_id res chain seq x y z
N MET A 1 -4.18 49.10 -47.05
CA MET A 1 -3.80 47.68 -46.81
C MET A 1 -4.96 46.81 -47.28
N ASP A 2 -4.74 46.02 -48.31
CA ASP A 2 -5.79 45.35 -49.07
C ASP A 2 -6.54 44.31 -48.27
N LYS A 3 -7.87 44.25 -48.37
CA LYS A 3 -8.73 43.28 -47.62
C LYS A 3 -8.29 41.82 -47.84
N ARG A 4 -7.69 41.52 -49.00
CA ARG A 4 -7.13 40.19 -49.32
C ARG A 4 -5.91 39.85 -48.47
N ILE A 5 -5.02 40.82 -48.23
CA ILE A 5 -3.81 40.62 -47.42
C ILE A 5 -4.17 40.36 -45.97
N LYS A 6 -5.14 41.08 -45.41
CA LYS A 6 -5.63 40.85 -44.02
C LYS A 6 -6.24 39.46 -43.84
N ARG A 7 -6.90 38.92 -44.89
CA ARG A 7 -7.50 37.57 -44.83
C ARG A 7 -6.44 36.48 -44.85
N ILE A 8 -5.40 36.64 -45.64
CA ILE A 8 -4.26 35.71 -45.72
C ILE A 8 -3.50 35.68 -44.37
N TRP A 9 -3.24 36.84 -43.79
CA TRP A 9 -2.58 36.95 -42.52
C TRP A 9 -3.38 36.27 -41.35
N LYS A 10 -4.69 36.41 -41.35
CA LYS A 10 -5.55 35.71 -40.38
C LYS A 10 -5.50 34.20 -40.54
N GLN A 11 -5.49 33.70 -41.76
CA GLN A 11 -5.40 32.27 -42.03
C GLN A 11 -4.02 31.70 -41.68
N LEU A 12 -2.95 32.43 -41.95
CA LEU A 12 -1.60 32.08 -41.57
C LEU A 12 -1.45 32.05 -40.04
N ALA A 13 -1.97 33.04 -39.33
CA ALA A 13 -1.93 33.09 -37.87
C ALA A 13 -2.71 31.92 -37.24
N ALA A 14 -3.88 31.56 -37.77
CA ALA A 14 -4.66 30.43 -37.33
C ALA A 14 -3.94 29.08 -37.58
N ALA A 15 -3.25 28.95 -38.73
CA ALA A 15 -2.47 27.77 -39.05
C ALA A 15 -1.24 27.61 -38.11
N VAL A 16 -0.55 28.70 -37.80
CA VAL A 16 0.59 28.71 -36.89
C VAL A 16 0.14 28.39 -35.44
N LEU A 17 -1.00 28.95 -35.03
CA LEU A 17 -1.59 28.61 -33.69
C LEU A 17 -2.00 27.14 -33.62
N GLY A 18 -2.53 26.57 -34.71
CA GLY A 18 -2.85 25.15 -34.80
C GLY A 18 -1.62 24.24 -34.79
N LEU A 19 -0.52 24.68 -35.41
CA LEU A 19 0.77 23.96 -35.42
C LEU A 19 1.53 24.05 -34.08
N LEU A 20 1.31 25.11 -33.32
CA LEU A 20 1.85 25.24 -31.95
C LEU A 20 1.17 24.31 -30.95
N GLY A 21 0.21 23.49 -31.47
CA GLY A 21 -0.37 22.40 -30.73
C GLY A 21 -0.64 22.74 -29.26
N PHE A 22 -1.71 23.48 -28.99
CA PHE A 22 -2.34 23.35 -27.69
C PHE A 22 -2.99 21.95 -27.66
N ALA A 23 -2.13 20.90 -27.63
CA ALA A 23 -2.57 19.60 -27.20
C ALA A 23 -3.15 19.81 -25.80
N SER A 24 -4.44 19.66 -25.71
CA SER A 24 -5.16 19.61 -24.46
C SER A 24 -4.39 18.66 -23.55
N CYS A 25 -3.69 19.19 -22.54
CA CYS A 25 -3.11 18.39 -21.50
C CYS A 25 -4.26 17.60 -20.86
N ASN A 26 -4.28 16.30 -21.13
CA ASN A 26 -5.15 15.40 -20.39
C ASN A 26 -4.77 15.54 -18.92
N LYS A 27 -5.68 15.98 -18.09
CA LYS A 27 -5.44 16.22 -16.66
C LYS A 27 -4.84 15.01 -15.93
N GLU A 28 -5.11 13.81 -16.43
CA GLU A 28 -4.58 12.55 -15.89
C GLU A 28 -3.06 12.41 -16.07
N VAL A 29 -2.52 12.81 -17.25
CA VAL A 29 -1.07 12.72 -17.54
C VAL A 29 -0.25 13.68 -16.68
N ILE A 30 -0.80 14.85 -16.32
CA ILE A 30 -0.08 15.86 -15.53
C ILE A 30 0.10 15.39 -14.08
N ILE A 31 -0.84 14.63 -13.54
CA ILE A 31 -0.76 14.17 -12.14
C ILE A 31 0.30 13.07 -12.01
N GLU A 32 0.36 12.12 -12.95
CA GLU A 32 1.37 11.06 -12.92
C GLU A 32 2.79 11.62 -13.15
N ASP A 33 2.97 12.52 -14.12
CA ASP A 33 4.26 13.15 -14.37
C ASP A 33 4.71 14.09 -13.24
N MET A 34 3.80 14.78 -12.58
CA MET A 34 4.13 15.61 -11.42
C MET A 34 4.52 14.77 -10.21
N ILE A 35 3.86 13.65 -9.97
CA ILE A 35 4.21 12.72 -8.90
C ILE A 35 5.60 12.14 -9.13
N ALA A 36 5.92 11.75 -10.37
CA ALA A 36 7.25 11.25 -10.75
C ALA A 36 8.36 12.30 -10.61
N MET A 37 8.03 13.59 -10.78
CA MET A 37 9.00 14.68 -10.76
C MET A 37 9.36 15.14 -9.34
N TYR A 38 8.44 15.03 -8.38
CA TYR A 38 8.66 15.53 -7.01
C TYR A 38 9.02 14.43 -6.00
N GLY A 39 9.02 13.16 -6.41
CA GLY A 39 9.17 12.02 -5.52
C GLY A 39 7.92 11.82 -4.63
N GLN A 40 7.83 10.67 -4.00
CA GLN A 40 6.76 10.36 -3.05
C GLN A 40 7.36 9.96 -1.72
N PRO A 41 6.79 10.41 -0.59
CA PRO A 41 7.16 9.86 0.69
C PRO A 41 6.97 8.34 0.67
N HIS A 42 7.95 7.61 1.14
CA HIS A 42 7.88 6.16 1.23
C HIS A 42 8.66 5.65 2.44
N ALA A 43 8.27 4.50 2.90
CA ALA A 43 8.96 3.75 3.95
C ALA A 43 9.08 2.28 3.55
N ASP A 44 10.11 1.60 4.00
CA ASP A 44 10.19 0.16 3.89
C ASP A 44 9.48 -0.47 5.09
N PHE A 45 8.61 -1.41 4.80
CA PHE A 45 7.85 -2.14 5.80
C PHE A 45 8.11 -3.64 5.70
N LYS A 46 8.39 -4.26 6.83
CA LYS A 46 8.60 -5.69 6.94
C LYS A 46 7.71 -6.27 8.03
N ALA A 47 6.95 -7.30 7.69
CA ALA A 47 6.25 -8.13 8.66
C ALA A 47 6.83 -9.55 8.61
N ILE A 48 7.24 -10.06 9.76
CA ILE A 48 7.86 -11.39 9.88
C ILE A 48 7.30 -12.12 11.10
N GLY A 49 7.23 -13.43 11.01
CA GLY A 49 6.84 -14.21 12.17
C GLY A 49 6.63 -15.68 11.91
N SER A 50 6.05 -16.34 12.88
CA SER A 50 5.76 -17.78 12.81
C SER A 50 4.41 -18.13 13.44
N VAL A 51 3.78 -19.14 12.88
CA VAL A 51 2.50 -19.69 13.32
C VAL A 51 2.70 -21.16 13.72
N THR A 52 2.24 -21.50 14.90
CA THR A 52 2.29 -22.86 15.43
C THR A 52 0.96 -23.26 16.05
N ASP A 53 0.74 -24.54 16.23
CA ASP A 53 -0.33 -25.05 17.07
C ASP A 53 0.03 -24.90 18.56
N GLN A 54 -0.89 -25.33 19.45
CA GLN A 54 -0.69 -25.26 20.90
C GLN A 54 0.46 -26.14 21.38
N SER A 55 0.84 -27.19 20.63
CA SER A 55 1.98 -28.05 20.93
C SER A 55 3.32 -27.48 20.47
N GLY A 56 3.30 -26.40 19.67
CA GLY A 56 4.48 -25.77 19.07
C GLY A 56 4.84 -26.35 17.71
N LYS A 57 3.97 -27.18 17.09
CA LYS A 57 4.17 -27.68 15.74
C LYS A 57 3.85 -26.56 14.73
N PRO A 58 4.72 -26.29 13.73
CA PRO A 58 4.45 -25.32 12.67
C PRO A 58 3.16 -25.64 11.90
N ILE A 59 2.44 -24.61 11.47
CA ILE A 59 1.26 -24.72 10.63
C ILE A 59 1.55 -24.04 9.30
N GLU A 60 1.49 -24.80 8.21
CA GLU A 60 1.59 -24.34 6.84
C GLU A 60 0.22 -23.84 6.34
N GLY A 61 0.20 -22.96 5.34
CA GLY A 61 -1.01 -22.55 4.62
C GLY A 61 -1.89 -21.52 5.34
N ILE A 62 -1.53 -21.09 6.55
CA ILE A 62 -2.29 -20.03 7.24
C ILE A 62 -2.21 -18.72 6.46
N ARG A 63 -3.37 -18.19 6.11
CA ARG A 63 -3.51 -16.86 5.52
C ARG A 63 -3.17 -15.81 6.56
N VAL A 64 -2.24 -14.92 6.25
CA VAL A 64 -1.87 -13.79 7.10
C VAL A 64 -2.24 -12.51 6.36
N ALA A 65 -3.30 -11.84 6.80
CA ALA A 65 -3.67 -10.52 6.31
C ALA A 65 -3.00 -9.45 7.17
N VAL A 66 -2.26 -8.56 6.51
CA VAL A 66 -1.62 -7.40 7.15
C VAL A 66 -2.51 -6.20 6.94
N THR A 67 -3.08 -5.68 8.01
CA THR A 67 -4.02 -4.56 7.97
C THR A 67 -3.48 -3.34 8.70
N GLN A 68 -3.86 -2.15 8.26
CA GLN A 68 -3.52 -0.90 8.91
C GLN A 68 -4.74 -0.01 9.06
N HIS A 69 -4.83 0.71 10.17
CA HIS A 69 -5.77 1.81 10.33
C HIS A 69 -5.30 3.02 9.51
N ARG A 70 -6.15 3.54 8.64
CA ARG A 70 -5.82 4.74 7.88
C ARG A 70 -6.16 5.99 8.69
N HIS A 71 -5.15 6.64 9.25
CA HIS A 71 -5.32 7.96 9.87
C HIS A 71 -5.17 9.05 8.80
N TYR A 72 -6.28 9.60 8.33
CA TYR A 72 -6.23 10.81 7.50
C TYR A 72 -6.02 12.02 8.41
N ALA A 73 -4.79 12.48 8.57
CA ALA A 73 -4.52 13.77 9.19
C ALA A 73 -5.07 14.89 8.27
N ASN A 74 -6.05 15.67 8.80
CA ASN A 74 -6.49 16.96 8.24
C ASN A 74 -7.39 16.96 7.00
N SER A 75 -8.42 16.16 6.90
CA SER A 75 -9.54 16.55 6.04
C SER A 75 -10.74 16.99 6.88
N THR A 76 -11.11 18.25 6.79
CA THR A 76 -12.22 18.88 7.52
C THR A 76 -13.62 18.37 7.08
N HIS A 77 -13.70 17.38 6.19
CA HIS A 77 -14.93 16.89 5.60
C HIS A 77 -15.04 15.37 5.41
N VAL A 78 -14.20 14.55 6.04
CA VAL A 78 -14.37 13.10 5.99
C VAL A 78 -14.89 12.62 7.34
N THR A 79 -16.13 12.15 7.35
CA THR A 79 -16.67 11.34 8.43
C THR A 79 -15.89 10.03 8.46
N TYR A 80 -15.08 9.87 9.49
CA TYR A 80 -14.34 8.63 9.71
C TYR A 80 -15.33 7.53 10.10
N ASP A 81 -15.41 6.48 9.28
CA ASP A 81 -15.86 5.19 9.78
C ASP A 81 -14.69 4.63 10.61
N GLN A 82 -14.91 4.40 11.91
CA GLN A 82 -13.89 3.85 12.82
C GLN A 82 -13.47 2.42 12.45
N ASN A 83 -14.06 1.86 11.40
CA ASN A 83 -13.80 0.52 10.89
C ASN A 83 -13.04 0.49 9.56
N ASP A 84 -12.47 1.61 9.12
CA ASP A 84 -11.74 1.68 7.86
C ASP A 84 -10.34 1.01 7.99
N TRP A 85 -10.37 -0.31 8.16
CA TRP A 85 -9.18 -1.14 8.07
C TRP A 85 -8.79 -1.31 6.60
N TYR A 86 -7.56 -1.00 6.29
CA TYR A 86 -6.98 -1.16 4.98
C TYR A 86 -6.09 -2.38 4.97
N GLU A 87 -6.39 -3.38 4.13
CA GLU A 87 -5.53 -4.53 3.93
C GLU A 87 -4.30 -4.12 3.11
N TYR A 88 -3.13 -4.18 3.72
CA TYR A 88 -1.87 -3.90 3.04
C TYR A 88 -1.46 -5.00 2.08
N ASP A 89 -1.58 -6.24 2.53
CA ASP A 89 -1.18 -7.43 1.78
C ASP A 89 -1.66 -8.70 2.43
N THR A 90 -1.73 -9.75 1.64
CA THR A 90 -2.05 -11.10 2.08
C THR A 90 -0.90 -12.03 1.71
N LEU A 91 -0.46 -12.84 2.66
CA LEU A 91 0.56 -13.85 2.47
C LEU A 91 0.17 -15.14 3.22
N TYR A 92 0.96 -16.19 3.03
CA TYR A 92 0.71 -17.49 3.63
C TYR A 92 1.94 -17.99 4.35
N THR A 93 1.72 -18.79 5.39
CA THR A 93 2.83 -19.46 6.09
C THR A 93 3.40 -20.60 5.24
N ASP A 94 4.71 -20.73 5.26
CA ASP A 94 5.45 -21.82 4.62
C ASP A 94 5.38 -23.14 5.43
N THR A 95 6.04 -24.18 4.93
CA THR A 95 6.14 -25.52 5.60
C THR A 95 6.75 -25.48 6.99
N LYS A 96 7.42 -24.40 7.37
CA LYS A 96 7.98 -24.14 8.70
C LYS A 96 7.08 -23.25 9.54
N GLY A 97 5.88 -22.92 9.03
CA GLY A 97 4.96 -22.00 9.67
C GLY A 97 5.44 -20.54 9.66
N VAL A 98 6.41 -20.19 8.81
CA VAL A 98 6.99 -18.84 8.76
C VAL A 98 6.29 -18.01 7.68
N PHE A 99 6.07 -16.73 7.99
CA PHE A 99 5.64 -15.73 7.01
C PHE A 99 6.61 -14.56 6.96
N LEU A 100 6.74 -13.96 5.77
CA LEU A 100 7.61 -12.80 5.52
C LEU A 100 7.00 -11.91 4.45
N LEU A 101 6.71 -10.67 4.80
CA LEU A 101 6.35 -9.58 3.89
C LEU A 101 7.47 -8.55 3.88
N ASN A 102 7.91 -8.15 2.69
CA ASN A 102 8.76 -6.98 2.47
C ASN A 102 8.09 -6.09 1.44
N LYS A 103 7.80 -4.84 1.78
CA LYS A 103 7.08 -3.92 0.90
C LYS A 103 7.52 -2.49 1.14
N SER A 104 7.56 -1.69 0.07
CA SER A 104 7.60 -0.24 0.20
C SER A 104 6.18 0.29 0.33
N VAL A 105 5.94 1.16 1.30
CA VAL A 105 4.65 1.76 1.62
C VAL A 105 4.75 3.28 1.55
N PHE A 106 3.62 3.97 1.31
CA PHE A 106 3.62 5.42 1.14
C PHE A 106 4.05 6.15 2.42
N ASP A 107 3.47 5.77 3.55
CA ASP A 107 3.72 6.42 4.83
C ASP A 107 4.30 5.43 5.83
N ALA A 108 4.95 5.97 6.86
CA ALA A 108 5.37 5.15 7.98
C ALA A 108 4.14 4.48 8.63
N PRO A 109 4.16 3.16 8.84
CA PRO A 109 3.06 2.48 9.49
C PRO A 109 2.88 2.97 10.92
N THR A 110 1.63 3.23 11.32
CA THR A 110 1.30 3.70 12.68
C THR A 110 0.58 2.64 13.51
N ASP A 111 -0.33 1.91 12.90
CA ASP A 111 -1.13 0.87 13.54
C ASP A 111 -1.21 -0.32 12.58
N VAL A 112 -0.60 -1.43 12.95
CA VAL A 112 -0.60 -2.65 12.15
C VAL A 112 -1.24 -3.76 12.95
N THR A 113 -2.21 -4.43 12.32
CA THR A 113 -2.83 -5.65 12.85
C THR A 113 -2.61 -6.80 11.87
N LEU A 114 -2.25 -7.94 12.39
CA LEU A 114 -2.08 -9.19 11.66
C LEU A 114 -3.24 -10.12 11.98
N VAL A 115 -3.98 -10.52 10.95
CA VAL A 115 -5.10 -11.47 11.07
C VAL A 115 -4.68 -12.80 10.47
N PHE A 116 -4.77 -13.87 11.25
CA PHE A 116 -4.37 -15.22 10.89
C PHE A 116 -5.61 -16.07 10.70
N GLU A 117 -5.81 -16.57 9.49
CA GLU A 117 -6.99 -17.37 9.14
C GLU A 117 -6.57 -18.69 8.48
N ASP A 118 -7.16 -19.75 8.96
CA ASP A 118 -7.12 -21.05 8.30
C ASP A 118 -8.21 -21.08 7.22
N ILE A 119 -7.79 -21.20 5.97
CA ILE A 119 -8.69 -21.17 4.81
C ILE A 119 -8.72 -22.49 4.02
N ASP A 120 -7.86 -23.44 4.37
CA ASP A 120 -7.75 -24.73 3.69
C ASP A 120 -8.48 -25.88 4.42
N GLY A 121 -9.05 -25.60 5.58
CA GLY A 121 -9.89 -26.53 6.33
C GLY A 121 -9.09 -27.60 7.04
N ASP A 122 -9.34 -28.89 6.69
CA ASP A 122 -8.71 -30.00 7.38
C ASP A 122 -7.28 -30.32 6.91
N GLU A 123 -6.77 -29.58 5.91
CA GLU A 123 -5.40 -29.72 5.44
C GLU A 123 -4.39 -29.21 6.48
N HIS A 124 -3.12 -29.51 6.30
CA HIS A 124 -2.00 -29.03 7.12
C HIS A 124 -2.13 -29.17 8.64
N GLY A 125 -2.94 -30.12 9.09
CA GLY A 125 -3.00 -30.48 10.50
C GLY A 125 -4.32 -30.22 11.20
N GLY A 126 -5.38 -29.85 10.48
CA GLY A 126 -6.76 -29.67 10.92
C GLY A 126 -7.15 -28.19 11.01
N THR A 127 -8.41 -27.95 11.24
CA THR A 127 -9.02 -26.60 11.24
C THR A 127 -8.64 -25.81 12.50
N PHE A 128 -8.24 -24.54 12.30
CA PHE A 128 -7.82 -23.64 13.37
C PHE A 128 -8.77 -22.42 13.51
N GLU A 129 -8.85 -21.89 14.72
CA GLU A 129 -9.58 -20.65 14.99
C GLU A 129 -8.79 -19.45 14.44
N THR A 130 -9.51 -18.43 13.94
CA THR A 130 -8.91 -17.15 13.56
C THR A 130 -8.22 -16.50 14.76
N ALA A 131 -7.02 -15.98 14.55
CA ALA A 131 -6.28 -15.23 15.57
C ALA A 131 -5.95 -13.83 15.04
N GLU A 132 -5.91 -12.86 15.95
CA GLU A 132 -5.57 -11.49 15.65
C GLU A 132 -4.50 -10.99 16.61
N VAL A 133 -3.50 -10.27 16.09
CA VAL A 133 -2.39 -9.72 16.86
C VAL A 133 -2.06 -8.32 16.38
N THR A 134 -1.92 -7.37 17.29
CA THR A 134 -1.40 -6.03 17.02
C THR A 134 0.02 -5.94 17.59
N PRO A 135 1.05 -6.22 16.78
CA PRO A 135 2.43 -6.20 17.23
C PRO A 135 2.98 -4.79 17.37
N ASP A 136 3.99 -4.62 18.22
CA ASP A 136 4.74 -3.37 18.28
C ASP A 136 5.52 -3.12 17.00
N ILE A 137 5.46 -1.86 16.51
CA ILE A 137 6.19 -1.43 15.33
C ILE A 137 7.57 -0.92 15.76
N THR A 138 8.61 -1.57 15.25
CA THR A 138 10.00 -1.19 15.50
C THR A 138 10.58 -0.44 14.31
N LYS A 139 11.02 0.81 14.51
CA LYS A 139 11.77 1.54 13.51
C LYS A 139 13.22 1.02 13.47
N LYS A 140 13.66 0.47 12.33
CA LYS A 140 15.01 -0.10 12.15
C LYS A 140 15.99 0.92 11.60
N GLU A 141 15.54 1.79 10.67
CA GLU A 141 16.40 2.79 10.04
C GLU A 141 15.73 4.17 10.07
N LYS A 142 16.56 5.19 10.17
CA LYS A 142 16.10 6.58 10.06
C LYS A 142 15.86 6.93 8.61
N GLY A 143 14.80 7.71 8.36
CA GLY A 143 14.53 8.29 7.06
C GLY A 143 15.40 9.51 6.75
N SER A 144 15.44 9.88 5.47
CA SER A 144 16.03 11.11 4.95
C SER A 144 15.31 11.56 3.69
N GLY A 145 14.95 12.84 3.59
CA GLY A 145 14.19 13.38 2.46
C GLY A 145 12.82 12.72 2.35
N TRP A 146 12.53 12.11 1.21
CA TRP A 146 11.28 11.39 0.93
C TRP A 146 11.23 9.98 1.50
N TYR A 147 12.36 9.45 1.94
CA TYR A 147 12.43 8.15 2.60
C TYR A 147 12.17 8.30 4.10
N ASN A 148 11.08 7.72 4.59
CA ASN A 148 10.66 7.81 5.99
C ASN A 148 11.35 6.80 6.91
N GLY A 149 12.22 5.95 6.36
CA GLY A 149 12.95 4.92 7.09
C GLY A 149 12.36 3.52 6.91
N SER A 150 12.91 2.55 7.62
CA SER A 150 12.42 1.18 7.63
C SER A 150 11.76 0.81 8.96
N TYR A 151 10.71 0.00 8.87
CA TYR A 151 9.87 -0.43 9.98
C TYR A 151 9.66 -1.94 9.92
N GLU A 152 9.66 -2.56 11.09
CA GLU A 152 9.46 -4.00 11.21
C GLU A 152 8.45 -4.33 12.30
N VAL A 153 7.59 -5.30 12.03
CA VAL A 153 6.72 -5.96 13.01
C VAL A 153 7.07 -7.43 13.07
N GLU A 154 7.10 -8.00 14.28
CA GLU A 154 7.32 -9.42 14.50
C GLU A 154 6.14 -10.02 15.27
N ALA A 155 5.63 -11.18 14.83
CA ALA A 155 4.58 -11.90 15.51
C ALA A 155 4.88 -13.41 15.61
N LYS A 156 4.66 -13.97 16.80
CA LYS A 156 4.70 -15.42 17.07
C LYS A 156 3.34 -15.84 17.58
N VAL A 157 2.62 -16.59 16.77
CA VAL A 157 1.22 -16.91 17.04
C VAL A 157 1.03 -18.40 17.29
N LYS A 158 0.25 -18.72 18.34
CA LYS A 158 -0.23 -20.07 18.62
C LYS A 158 -1.72 -20.14 18.34
N MET A 159 -2.08 -20.85 17.29
CA MET A 159 -3.49 -21.04 16.93
C MET A 159 -4.10 -22.23 17.69
N ARG A 160 -5.40 -22.12 17.97
CA ARG A 160 -6.18 -23.19 18.57
C ARG A 160 -6.87 -23.98 17.49
N LYS A 161 -6.93 -25.31 17.66
CA LYS A 161 -7.83 -26.13 16.84
C LYS A 161 -9.29 -25.86 17.20
N LYS A 162 -10.14 -25.85 16.17
CA LYS A 162 -11.60 -25.84 16.34
C LYS A 162 -12.11 -27.18 16.85
#